data_9d2684612e329e3e416b22d9ed85cf96
#
_entry.id   9d2684612e329e3e416b22d9ed85cf96
#
_cell.length_a   1.000
_cell.length_b   1.000
_cell.length_c   1.000
_cell.angle_alpha   90.00
_cell.angle_beta   90.00
_cell.angle_gamma   90.00
#
_symmetry.space_group_name_H-M   'P 1'
#
loop_
_entity.id
_entity.type
_entity.pdbx_description
1 polymer ?
#
loop_
_entity_poly.entity_id
_entity_poly.type
_entity_poly.pdbx_seq_one_letter_code
_entity_poly.pdbx_strand_id
1 'polypeptide(L)'
;MEKFRKLTEKLESFLKMGIPFYDCIIMKDGRCVYRHANGYTDINKKISVTGKELYNIYSCSKLITCVAALQLFEKGLFKLDDELCSYMPEFENMTIISDAKTVPAKNKITIRQLFTMTAGFSYDLNSPMLKKCRKETNGECATLKTMKYLAKEPLLFEPGYRWEYSLCHDVLAALVEVITGMTFDEYVKNNIFDVCAMEHSTFNLPDNELDRLCPQYIYNPVNGAIEICSKSNGYKLGTKYESGGAGCISTVEDYMKFLEAVRMYKLIKKETVDLLATNQLTDEQRAMPTYWVREKRGYGLGQQCPVNENMRSDFGWGGAAGAHYFIDRSKGISTYLGTHILGFEKYQVARCDITPIIQEIF
;
A
#
# COMPACT_ATOMS: atom_id res chain seq x y z
N MET A 1 18.00 -25.20 8.66
CA MET A 1 16.95 -24.95 9.67
C MET A 1 17.45 -24.08 10.83
N GLU A 2 18.63 -24.31 11.37
CA GLU A 2 19.16 -23.52 12.50
C GLU A 2 19.32 -22.02 12.18
N LYS A 3 19.75 -21.68 10.97
CA LYS A 3 19.91 -20.31 10.46
C LYS A 3 18.64 -19.44 10.62
N PHE A 4 17.43 -20.02 10.50
CA PHE A 4 16.16 -19.31 10.58
C PHE A 4 15.46 -19.47 11.94
N ARG A 5 16.07 -20.10 12.94
CA ARG A 5 15.43 -20.38 14.23
C ARG A 5 14.91 -19.11 14.89
N LYS A 6 15.73 -18.05 14.99
CA LYS A 6 15.32 -16.76 15.59
C LYS A 6 14.11 -16.15 14.88
N LEU A 7 14.05 -16.27 13.55
CA LEU A 7 12.91 -15.80 12.77
C LEU A 7 11.65 -16.63 13.03
N THR A 8 11.79 -17.97 13.02
CA THR A 8 10.66 -18.87 13.32
C THR A 8 10.09 -18.60 14.72
N GLU A 9 10.94 -18.49 15.74
CA GLU A 9 10.53 -18.14 17.10
C GLU A 9 9.80 -16.80 17.17
N LYS A 10 10.27 -15.79 16.42
CA LYS A 10 9.58 -14.50 16.32
C LYS A 10 8.21 -14.63 15.67
N LEU A 11 8.08 -15.36 14.56
CA LEU A 11 6.80 -15.59 13.89
C LEU A 11 5.81 -16.36 14.79
N GLU A 12 6.28 -17.41 15.46
CA GLU A 12 5.50 -18.19 16.44
C GLU A 12 5.00 -17.31 17.62
N SER A 13 5.78 -16.30 17.99
CA SER A 13 5.39 -15.36 19.04
C SER A 13 4.15 -14.54 18.65
N PHE A 14 3.86 -14.36 17.37
CA PHE A 14 2.67 -13.65 16.90
C PHE A 14 1.39 -14.43 17.22
N LEU A 15 1.41 -15.77 17.08
CA LEU A 15 0.28 -16.61 17.49
C LEU A 15 0.02 -16.49 19.00
N LYS A 16 1.09 -16.40 19.81
CA LYS A 16 0.97 -16.19 21.27
C LYS A 16 0.42 -14.79 21.61
N MET A 17 0.57 -13.81 20.72
CA MET A 17 -0.07 -12.50 20.85
C MET A 17 -1.57 -12.54 20.52
N GLY A 18 -2.05 -13.63 19.90
CA GLY A 18 -3.43 -13.81 19.47
C GLY A 18 -3.65 -13.65 17.96
N ILE A 19 -2.59 -13.46 17.15
CA ILE A 19 -2.75 -13.44 15.69
C ILE A 19 -3.28 -14.80 15.24
N PRO A 20 -4.38 -14.87 14.46
CA PRO A 20 -5.01 -16.13 14.10
C PRO A 20 -4.11 -17.06 13.29
N PHE A 21 -3.35 -16.47 12.35
CA PHE A 21 -2.44 -17.17 11.46
C PHE A 21 -1.48 -16.19 10.79
N TYR A 22 -0.43 -16.72 10.22
CA TYR A 22 0.48 -15.99 9.33
C TYR A 22 1.01 -16.93 8.23
N ASP A 23 1.45 -16.34 7.12
CA ASP A 23 2.28 -16.97 6.10
C ASP A 23 3.44 -16.03 5.75
N CYS A 24 4.67 -16.46 5.99
CA CYS A 24 5.88 -15.69 5.74
C CYS A 24 6.75 -16.39 4.70
N ILE A 25 7.13 -15.66 3.65
CA ILE A 25 8.01 -16.15 2.59
C ILE A 25 9.21 -15.22 2.43
N ILE A 26 10.38 -15.81 2.20
CA ILE A 26 11.62 -15.09 1.90
C ILE A 26 12.22 -15.65 0.62
N MET A 27 12.45 -14.76 -0.34
CA MET A 27 13.24 -15.04 -1.54
C MET A 27 14.65 -14.49 -1.37
N LYS A 28 15.64 -15.24 -1.84
CA LYS A 28 17.05 -14.82 -1.94
C LYS A 28 17.57 -15.18 -3.33
N ASP A 29 17.97 -14.15 -4.07
CA ASP A 29 18.48 -14.31 -5.44
C ASP A 29 17.56 -15.14 -6.35
N GLY A 30 16.24 -14.87 -6.27
CA GLY A 30 15.23 -15.53 -7.09
C GLY A 30 14.80 -16.92 -6.60
N ARG A 31 15.29 -17.38 -5.44
CA ARG A 31 14.94 -18.69 -4.87
C ARG A 31 14.23 -18.55 -3.53
N CYS A 32 13.17 -19.31 -3.31
CA CYS A 32 12.56 -19.41 -1.99
C CYS A 32 13.51 -20.13 -1.03
N VAL A 33 14.00 -19.40 -0.03
CA VAL A 33 14.95 -19.91 0.98
C VAL A 33 14.28 -20.16 2.33
N TYR A 34 13.08 -19.61 2.53
CA TYR A 34 12.29 -19.82 3.73
C TYR A 34 10.82 -19.58 3.41
N ARG A 35 9.97 -20.49 3.86
CA ARG A 35 8.52 -20.29 3.98
C ARG A 35 8.04 -20.95 5.25
N HIS A 36 7.27 -20.22 6.03
CA HIS A 36 6.66 -20.72 7.26
C HIS A 36 5.28 -20.13 7.42
N ALA A 37 4.28 -21.01 7.43
CA ALA A 37 2.88 -20.65 7.65
C ALA A 37 2.37 -21.45 8.84
N ASN A 38 1.65 -20.79 9.75
CA ASN A 38 1.09 -21.43 10.93
C ASN A 38 -0.17 -20.71 11.43
N GLY A 39 -1.01 -21.45 12.19
CA GLY A 39 -2.26 -20.96 12.74
C GLY A 39 -3.49 -21.39 11.94
N TYR A 40 -4.62 -20.77 12.24
CA TYR A 40 -5.92 -21.11 11.64
C TYR A 40 -6.51 -19.90 10.91
N THR A 41 -6.84 -20.07 9.63
CA THR A 41 -7.56 -19.07 8.85
C THR A 41 -8.98 -18.87 9.33
N ASP A 42 -9.62 -19.95 9.84
CA ASP A 42 -10.87 -19.89 10.60
C ASP A 42 -10.65 -20.50 11.98
N ILE A 43 -10.54 -19.64 13.00
CA ILE A 43 -10.28 -20.07 14.40
C ILE A 43 -11.43 -20.86 14.99
N ASN A 44 -12.68 -20.58 14.55
CA ASN A 44 -13.87 -21.28 15.07
C ASN A 44 -13.98 -22.70 14.51
N LYS A 45 -13.67 -22.87 13.22
CA LYS A 45 -13.70 -24.16 12.53
C LYS A 45 -12.37 -24.90 12.54
N LYS A 46 -11.32 -24.27 13.11
CA LYS A 46 -9.94 -24.79 13.13
C LYS A 46 -9.41 -25.16 11.74
N ILE A 47 -9.68 -24.30 10.73
CA ILE A 47 -9.17 -24.48 9.37
C ILE A 47 -7.74 -23.95 9.34
N SER A 48 -6.76 -24.84 9.20
CA SER A 48 -5.35 -24.47 9.14
C SER A 48 -5.03 -23.60 7.92
N VAL A 49 -4.06 -22.70 8.05
CA VAL A 49 -3.50 -21.94 6.94
C VAL A 49 -2.84 -22.89 5.95
N THR A 50 -3.08 -22.69 4.65
CA THR A 50 -2.57 -23.54 3.56
C THR A 50 -1.49 -22.86 2.73
N GLY A 51 -1.37 -21.52 2.83
CA GLY A 51 -0.51 -20.69 2.00
C GLY A 51 -1.11 -20.32 0.64
N LYS A 52 -2.42 -20.61 0.44
CA LYS A 52 -3.18 -20.28 -0.79
C LYS A 52 -4.29 -19.27 -0.54
N GLU A 53 -4.32 -18.72 0.65
CA GLU A 53 -5.36 -17.79 1.07
C GLU A 53 -5.33 -16.50 0.25
N LEU A 54 -6.53 -16.00 -0.05
CA LEU A 54 -6.73 -14.73 -0.71
C LEU A 54 -7.05 -13.66 0.34
N TYR A 55 -6.34 -12.54 0.31
CA TYR A 55 -6.41 -11.47 1.29
C TYR A 55 -6.77 -10.12 0.67
N ASN A 56 -7.40 -9.24 1.44
CA ASN A 56 -7.26 -7.79 1.24
C ASN A 56 -5.86 -7.39 1.69
N ILE A 57 -4.96 -7.02 0.78
CA ILE A 57 -3.58 -6.65 1.15
C ILE A 57 -3.44 -5.18 1.57
N TYR A 58 -4.53 -4.41 1.47
CA TYR A 58 -4.60 -3.00 1.87
C TYR A 58 -3.43 -2.18 1.33
N SER A 59 -2.70 -1.48 2.21
CA SER A 59 -1.64 -0.54 1.77
C SER A 59 -0.44 -1.20 1.10
N CYS A 60 -0.36 -2.53 1.05
CA CYS A 60 0.57 -3.20 0.14
C CYS A 60 0.22 -2.93 -1.34
N SER A 61 -1.03 -2.55 -1.65
CA SER A 61 -1.46 -2.07 -2.98
C SER A 61 -0.62 -0.91 -3.50
N LYS A 62 -0.13 -0.05 -2.60
CA LYS A 62 0.59 1.18 -2.95
C LYS A 62 1.82 0.95 -3.82
N LEU A 63 2.58 -0.12 -3.57
CA LEU A 63 3.75 -0.41 -4.42
C LEU A 63 3.32 -0.79 -5.84
N ILE A 64 2.22 -1.56 -5.99
CA ILE A 64 1.67 -1.91 -7.31
C ILE A 64 1.27 -0.64 -8.06
N THR A 65 0.57 0.28 -7.39
CA THR A 65 0.13 1.56 -7.97
C THR A 65 1.32 2.43 -8.38
N CYS A 66 2.35 2.52 -7.52
CA CYS A 66 3.56 3.25 -7.85
C CYS A 66 4.29 2.66 -9.05
N VAL A 67 4.41 1.33 -9.13
CA VAL A 67 5.03 0.66 -10.28
C VAL A 67 4.21 0.89 -11.55
N ALA A 68 2.88 0.79 -11.51
CA ALA A 68 2.00 1.07 -12.63
C ALA A 68 2.20 2.49 -13.19
N ALA A 69 2.22 3.50 -12.31
CA ALA A 69 2.46 4.87 -12.73
C ALA A 69 3.92 5.08 -13.22
N LEU A 70 4.91 4.45 -12.59
CA LEU A 70 6.31 4.55 -13.01
C LEU A 70 6.57 3.89 -14.37
N GLN A 71 5.79 2.90 -14.78
CA GLN A 71 5.84 2.38 -16.17
C GLN A 71 5.43 3.44 -17.19
N LEU A 72 4.46 4.31 -16.85
CA LEU A 72 4.05 5.43 -17.71
C LEU A 72 5.06 6.57 -17.69
N PHE A 73 5.69 6.82 -16.54
CA PHE A 73 6.83 7.75 -16.42
C PHE A 73 7.99 7.31 -17.32
N GLU A 74 8.38 6.04 -17.34
CA GLU A 74 9.43 5.52 -18.22
C GLU A 74 9.10 5.64 -19.72
N LYS A 75 7.82 5.63 -20.07
CA LYS A 75 7.32 5.89 -21.42
C LYS A 75 7.30 7.39 -21.79
N GLY A 76 7.66 8.27 -20.84
CA GLY A 76 7.66 9.72 -21.03
C GLY A 76 6.28 10.35 -21.12
N LEU A 77 5.23 9.67 -20.62
CA LEU A 77 3.85 10.15 -20.69
C LEU A 77 3.55 11.22 -19.63
N PHE A 78 4.40 11.38 -18.64
CA PHE A 78 4.44 12.49 -17.70
C PHE A 78 5.84 12.63 -17.08
N LYS A 79 6.10 13.78 -16.46
CA LYS A 79 7.26 14.03 -15.61
C LYS A 79 6.81 14.10 -14.15
N LEU A 80 7.69 13.76 -13.21
CA LEU A 80 7.34 13.78 -11.77
C LEU A 80 6.94 15.19 -11.30
N ASP A 81 7.52 16.23 -11.87
CA ASP A 81 7.27 17.62 -11.48
C ASP A 81 6.22 18.32 -12.34
N ASP A 82 5.53 17.59 -13.23
CA ASP A 82 4.36 18.10 -13.93
C ASP A 82 3.22 18.38 -12.93
N GLU A 83 2.47 19.45 -13.18
CA GLU A 83 1.27 19.79 -12.42
C GLU A 83 0.17 18.76 -12.72
N LEU A 84 -0.45 18.24 -11.66
CA LEU A 84 -1.54 17.26 -11.76
C LEU A 84 -2.70 17.77 -12.62
N CYS A 85 -3.03 19.05 -12.52
CA CYS A 85 -4.13 19.68 -13.28
C CYS A 85 -3.92 19.67 -14.80
N SER A 86 -2.69 19.49 -15.29
CA SER A 86 -2.43 19.29 -16.71
C SER A 86 -3.04 18.00 -17.27
N TYR A 87 -3.27 17.02 -16.43
CA TYR A 87 -3.88 15.71 -16.74
C TYR A 87 -5.30 15.58 -16.22
N MET A 88 -5.56 16.17 -15.05
CA MET A 88 -6.81 16.10 -14.32
C MET A 88 -7.26 17.53 -13.95
N PRO A 89 -7.94 18.25 -14.88
CA PRO A 89 -8.26 19.68 -14.73
C PRO A 89 -9.10 20.01 -13.48
N GLU A 90 -9.82 19.05 -12.93
CA GLU A 90 -10.58 19.22 -11.68
C GLU A 90 -9.71 19.64 -10.49
N PHE A 91 -8.41 19.36 -10.50
CA PHE A 91 -7.44 19.74 -9.45
C PHE A 91 -6.77 21.11 -9.69
N GLU A 92 -7.25 21.91 -10.67
CA GLU A 92 -6.67 23.22 -11.02
C GLU A 92 -6.80 24.24 -9.89
N ASN A 93 -7.98 24.33 -9.26
CA ASN A 93 -8.30 25.38 -8.30
C ASN A 93 -8.51 24.79 -6.90
N MET A 94 -7.44 24.13 -6.36
CA MET A 94 -7.51 23.56 -5.03
C MET A 94 -7.57 24.63 -3.96
N THR A 95 -8.16 24.25 -2.84
CA THR A 95 -8.19 25.06 -1.63
C THR A 95 -7.52 24.34 -0.48
N ILE A 96 -7.12 25.05 0.56
CA ILE A 96 -6.55 24.52 1.78
C ILE A 96 -7.36 24.96 3.01
N ILE A 97 -7.23 24.21 4.10
CA ILE A 97 -7.70 24.63 5.42
C ILE A 97 -6.59 25.48 6.08
N SER A 98 -6.90 26.75 6.37
CA SER A 98 -6.00 27.66 7.12
C SER A 98 -6.84 28.44 8.14
N ASP A 99 -6.44 28.42 9.42
CA ASP A 99 -7.11 29.10 10.53
C ASP A 99 -8.64 28.85 10.56
N ALA A 100 -9.02 27.57 10.40
CA ALA A 100 -10.42 27.11 10.32
C ALA A 100 -11.23 27.71 9.14
N LYS A 101 -10.56 28.28 8.14
CA LYS A 101 -11.17 28.80 6.91
C LYS A 101 -10.64 28.05 5.71
N THR A 102 -11.48 27.98 4.67
CA THR A 102 -11.05 27.49 3.36
C THR A 102 -10.53 28.66 2.52
N VAL A 103 -9.29 28.60 2.08
CA VAL A 103 -8.65 29.60 1.23
C VAL A 103 -8.03 28.95 0.00
N PRO A 104 -7.83 29.67 -1.12
CA PRO A 104 -7.14 29.12 -2.28
C PRO A 104 -5.74 28.61 -1.93
N ALA A 105 -5.36 27.45 -2.45
CA ALA A 105 -3.99 26.97 -2.39
C ALA A 105 -3.08 27.87 -3.28
N LYS A 106 -1.88 28.13 -2.80
CA LYS A 106 -0.87 28.91 -3.55
C LYS A 106 -0.11 28.02 -4.54
N ASN A 107 0.16 26.79 -4.14
CA ASN A 107 0.91 25.81 -4.91
C ASN A 107 -0.02 24.87 -5.67
N LYS A 108 0.34 24.53 -6.91
CA LYS A 108 -0.28 23.42 -7.62
C LYS A 108 0.23 22.09 -7.09
N ILE A 109 -0.60 21.06 -7.17
CA ILE A 109 -0.18 19.69 -6.86
C ILE A 109 0.69 19.18 -8.01
N THR A 110 1.87 18.62 -7.69
CA THR A 110 2.68 17.90 -8.68
C THR A 110 2.48 16.38 -8.57
N ILE A 111 2.77 15.65 -9.67
CA ILE A 111 2.68 14.19 -9.67
C ILE A 111 3.64 13.59 -8.64
N ARG A 112 4.85 14.16 -8.45
CA ARG A 112 5.79 13.76 -7.39
C ARG A 112 5.14 13.75 -6.02
N GLN A 113 4.33 14.76 -5.70
CA GLN A 113 3.67 14.89 -4.41
C GLN A 113 2.60 13.81 -4.17
N LEU A 114 2.04 13.22 -5.23
CA LEU A 114 1.18 12.04 -5.08
C LEU A 114 1.98 10.82 -4.62
N PHE A 115 3.13 10.56 -5.24
CA PHE A 115 4.01 9.47 -4.81
C PHE A 115 4.51 9.66 -3.38
N THR A 116 4.86 10.89 -3.02
CA THR A 116 5.54 11.19 -1.75
C THR A 116 4.59 11.52 -0.59
N MET A 117 3.28 11.43 -0.78
CA MET A 117 2.28 11.78 0.25
C MET A 117 2.38 13.23 0.75
N THR A 118 2.78 14.17 -0.13
CA THR A 118 2.96 15.59 0.22
C THR A 118 1.99 16.52 -0.51
N ALA A 119 0.97 15.98 -1.19
CA ALA A 119 -0.01 16.77 -1.94
C ALA A 119 -1.05 17.49 -1.05
N GLY A 120 -1.21 17.09 0.21
CA GLY A 120 -2.15 17.71 1.13
C GLY A 120 -3.53 17.05 1.24
N PHE A 121 -3.78 15.94 0.54
CA PHE A 121 -5.04 15.21 0.68
C PHE A 121 -5.23 14.62 2.09
N SER A 122 -6.49 14.45 2.49
CA SER A 122 -6.89 13.70 3.68
C SER A 122 -7.02 12.21 3.40
N TYR A 123 -7.05 11.39 4.45
CA TYR A 123 -7.50 9.99 4.41
C TYR A 123 -8.92 9.82 4.97
N ASP A 124 -9.68 10.90 5.15
CA ASP A 124 -11.08 10.83 5.60
C ASP A 124 -11.99 10.35 4.46
N LEU A 125 -12.29 9.06 4.47
CA LEU A 125 -13.21 8.43 3.53
C LEU A 125 -14.67 8.84 3.74
N ASN A 126 -14.96 9.54 4.82
CA ASN A 126 -16.30 10.02 5.18
C ASN A 126 -16.45 11.53 5.05
N SER A 127 -15.53 12.18 4.33
CA SER A 127 -15.62 13.61 4.03
C SER A 127 -16.94 13.99 3.32
N PRO A 128 -17.39 15.23 3.42
CA PRO A 128 -18.68 15.66 2.84
C PRO A 128 -18.83 15.33 1.36
N MET A 129 -17.79 15.58 0.56
CA MET A 129 -17.87 15.34 -0.89
C MET A 129 -17.81 13.86 -1.25
N LEU A 130 -17.06 13.03 -0.51
CA LEU A 130 -17.06 11.58 -0.73
C LEU A 130 -18.38 10.92 -0.31
N LYS A 131 -19.02 11.40 0.77
CA LYS A 131 -20.40 11.01 1.11
C LYS A 131 -21.39 11.40 0.02
N LYS A 132 -21.24 12.61 -0.54
CA LYS A 132 -22.05 13.08 -1.66
C LYS A 132 -21.83 12.22 -2.91
N CYS A 133 -20.59 11.86 -3.22
CA CYS A 133 -20.26 10.95 -4.31
C CYS A 133 -21.02 9.62 -4.15
N ARG A 134 -20.92 8.97 -3.00
CA ARG A 134 -21.64 7.70 -2.74
C ARG A 134 -23.14 7.83 -2.96
N LYS A 135 -23.74 8.91 -2.47
CA LYS A 135 -25.18 9.15 -2.62
C LYS A 135 -25.57 9.35 -4.10
N GLU A 136 -24.85 10.20 -4.84
CA GLU A 136 -25.17 10.57 -6.22
C GLU A 136 -24.80 9.50 -7.26
N THR A 137 -23.97 8.53 -6.87
CA THR A 137 -23.59 7.39 -7.70
C THR A 137 -24.26 6.08 -7.27
N ASN A 138 -25.23 6.12 -6.37
CA ASN A 138 -25.87 4.93 -5.80
C ASN A 138 -24.86 3.88 -5.27
N GLY A 139 -23.74 4.35 -4.69
CA GLY A 139 -22.69 3.49 -4.14
C GLY A 139 -21.68 2.95 -5.16
N GLU A 140 -21.75 3.34 -6.43
CA GLU A 140 -20.77 2.87 -7.43
C GLU A 140 -19.39 3.53 -7.26
N CYS A 141 -19.36 4.87 -7.12
CA CYS A 141 -18.12 5.65 -6.94
C CYS A 141 -16.99 5.25 -7.90
N ALA A 142 -17.25 5.16 -9.21
CA ALA A 142 -16.19 4.88 -10.20
C ALA A 142 -15.00 5.82 -9.99
N THR A 143 -13.77 5.31 -10.14
CA THR A 143 -12.53 5.98 -9.74
C THR A 143 -12.44 7.42 -10.27
N LEU A 144 -12.50 7.64 -11.59
CA LEU A 144 -12.41 8.98 -12.17
C LEU A 144 -13.56 9.90 -11.75
N LYS A 145 -14.78 9.36 -11.55
CA LYS A 145 -15.88 10.15 -11.06
C LYS A 145 -15.66 10.62 -9.62
N THR A 146 -15.09 9.74 -8.78
CA THR A 146 -14.76 10.05 -7.39
C THR A 146 -13.75 11.18 -7.29
N MET A 147 -12.77 11.25 -8.21
CA MET A 147 -11.78 12.33 -8.23
C MET A 147 -12.43 13.72 -8.40
N LYS A 148 -13.52 13.84 -9.16
CA LYS A 148 -14.27 15.09 -9.32
C LYS A 148 -14.95 15.57 -8.03
N TYR A 149 -15.20 14.66 -7.09
CA TYR A 149 -15.69 15.02 -5.75
C TYR A 149 -14.54 15.30 -4.80
N LEU A 150 -13.48 14.48 -4.84
CA LEU A 150 -12.28 14.68 -4.03
C LEU A 150 -11.64 16.05 -4.30
N ALA A 151 -11.59 16.49 -5.55
CA ALA A 151 -11.07 17.79 -5.94
C ALA A 151 -11.87 19.00 -5.36
N LYS A 152 -13.05 18.77 -4.79
CA LYS A 152 -13.85 19.80 -4.10
C LYS A 152 -13.63 19.81 -2.59
N GLU A 153 -12.88 18.83 -2.05
CA GLU A 153 -12.45 18.86 -0.65
C GLU A 153 -11.24 19.77 -0.50
N PRO A 154 -11.16 20.57 0.56
CA PRO A 154 -9.96 21.34 0.83
C PRO A 154 -8.82 20.40 1.23
N LEU A 155 -7.62 20.73 0.79
CA LEU A 155 -6.40 20.08 1.26
C LEU A 155 -6.14 20.46 2.73
N LEU A 156 -5.46 19.60 3.45
CA LEU A 156 -5.09 19.84 4.86
C LEU A 156 -3.97 20.88 5.01
N PHE A 157 -3.19 21.12 3.94
CA PHE A 157 -2.05 22.04 3.91
C PHE A 157 -1.64 22.34 2.47
N GLU A 158 -0.78 23.34 2.29
CA GLU A 158 -0.19 23.69 1.00
C GLU A 158 0.59 22.52 0.37
N PRO A 159 0.32 22.16 -0.89
CA PRO A 159 1.07 21.13 -1.58
C PRO A 159 2.59 21.31 -1.45
N GLY A 160 3.27 20.26 -1.02
CA GLY A 160 4.71 20.24 -0.78
C GLY A 160 5.15 20.65 0.64
N TYR A 161 4.24 21.11 1.50
CA TYR A 161 4.64 21.63 2.81
C TYR A 161 5.06 20.53 3.80
N ARG A 162 4.25 19.46 3.90
CA ARG A 162 4.53 18.35 4.83
C ARG A 162 4.13 17.01 4.27
N TRP A 163 4.57 15.96 4.92
CA TRP A 163 4.12 14.61 4.67
C TRP A 163 2.85 14.30 5.48
N GLU A 164 1.85 13.72 4.83
CA GLU A 164 0.62 13.23 5.46
C GLU A 164 0.12 12.02 4.70
N TYR A 165 -0.04 10.88 5.41
CA TYR A 165 -0.56 9.66 4.82
C TYR A 165 -2.01 9.84 4.38
N SER A 166 -2.32 9.62 3.09
CA SER A 166 -3.55 10.13 2.48
C SER A 166 -4.00 9.36 1.25
N LEU A 167 -5.03 9.86 0.56
CA LEU A 167 -5.55 9.34 -0.71
C LEU A 167 -4.66 9.63 -1.94
N CYS A 168 -3.44 10.08 -1.76
CA CYS A 168 -2.53 10.39 -2.87
C CYS A 168 -2.40 9.25 -3.88
N HIS A 169 -2.29 7.99 -3.43
CA HIS A 169 -2.14 6.86 -4.35
C HIS A 169 -3.46 6.44 -5.02
N ASP A 170 -4.60 6.84 -4.48
CA ASP A 170 -5.88 6.70 -5.16
C ASP A 170 -5.96 7.70 -6.33
N VAL A 171 -5.48 8.94 -6.12
CA VAL A 171 -5.34 9.93 -7.21
C VAL A 171 -4.31 9.48 -8.25
N LEU A 172 -3.23 8.84 -7.81
CA LEU A 172 -2.22 8.28 -8.72
C LEU A 172 -2.80 7.14 -9.59
N ALA A 173 -3.66 6.28 -9.05
CA ALA A 173 -4.37 5.27 -9.82
C ALA A 173 -5.32 5.91 -10.84
N ALA A 174 -6.03 6.95 -10.47
CA ALA A 174 -6.87 7.72 -11.38
C ALA A 174 -6.05 8.39 -12.51
N LEU A 175 -4.84 8.87 -12.21
CA LEU A 175 -3.93 9.38 -13.23
C LEU A 175 -3.54 8.30 -14.25
N VAL A 176 -3.32 7.06 -13.81
CA VAL A 176 -3.09 5.92 -14.72
C VAL A 176 -4.29 5.72 -15.65
N GLU A 177 -5.53 5.76 -15.13
CA GLU A 177 -6.74 5.66 -15.96
C GLU A 177 -6.84 6.81 -16.99
N VAL A 178 -6.56 8.05 -16.57
CA VAL A 178 -6.61 9.22 -17.47
C VAL A 178 -5.60 9.09 -18.61
N ILE A 179 -4.36 8.70 -18.32
CA ILE A 179 -3.30 8.61 -19.31
C ILE A 179 -3.51 7.44 -20.27
N THR A 180 -4.07 6.31 -19.79
CA THR A 180 -4.16 5.09 -20.58
C THR A 180 -5.52 4.86 -21.24
N GLY A 181 -6.58 5.48 -20.72
CA GLY A 181 -7.96 5.22 -21.12
C GLY A 181 -8.50 3.87 -20.66
N MET A 182 -7.73 3.11 -19.88
CA MET A 182 -8.12 1.82 -19.27
C MET A 182 -8.59 2.04 -17.84
N THR A 183 -9.38 1.10 -17.26
CA THR A 183 -9.56 1.09 -15.82
C THR A 183 -8.23 0.74 -15.13
N PHE A 184 -8.09 1.10 -13.86
CA PHE A 184 -6.84 0.83 -13.15
C PHE A 184 -6.58 -0.68 -13.02
N ASP A 185 -7.62 -1.48 -12.72
CA ASP A 185 -7.50 -2.94 -12.64
C ASP A 185 -7.09 -3.55 -13.99
N GLU A 186 -7.69 -3.12 -15.10
CA GLU A 186 -7.28 -3.56 -16.44
C GLU A 186 -5.83 -3.25 -16.75
N TYR A 187 -5.38 -2.02 -16.44
CA TYR A 187 -3.99 -1.65 -16.68
C TYR A 187 -3.04 -2.50 -15.85
N VAL A 188 -3.30 -2.64 -14.57
CA VAL A 188 -2.45 -3.42 -13.65
C VAL A 188 -2.47 -4.89 -14.01
N LYS A 189 -3.63 -5.44 -14.37
CA LYS A 189 -3.74 -6.83 -14.84
C LYS A 189 -2.82 -7.09 -16.03
N ASN A 190 -2.95 -6.28 -17.08
CA ASN A 190 -2.21 -6.49 -18.34
C ASN A 190 -0.70 -6.24 -18.21
N ASN A 191 -0.29 -5.24 -17.39
CA ASN A 191 1.09 -4.76 -17.36
C ASN A 191 1.89 -5.23 -16.12
N ILE A 192 1.20 -5.79 -15.11
CA ILE A 192 1.86 -6.26 -13.88
C ILE A 192 1.43 -7.69 -13.55
N PHE A 193 0.13 -7.97 -13.37
CA PHE A 193 -0.31 -9.27 -12.88
C PHE A 193 -0.04 -10.40 -13.89
N ASP A 194 -0.41 -10.22 -15.16
CA ASP A 194 -0.16 -11.22 -16.20
C ASP A 194 1.35 -11.39 -16.45
N VAL A 195 2.12 -10.29 -16.42
CA VAL A 195 3.59 -10.32 -16.57
C VAL A 195 4.28 -11.10 -15.43
N CYS A 196 3.71 -11.04 -14.22
CA CYS A 196 4.25 -11.71 -13.03
C CYS A 196 3.60 -13.07 -12.76
N ALA A 197 2.65 -13.53 -13.60
CA ALA A 197 1.83 -14.72 -13.37
C ALA A 197 1.11 -14.69 -12.01
N MET A 198 0.49 -13.54 -11.67
CA MET A 198 -0.29 -13.32 -10.46
C MET A 198 -1.77 -13.62 -10.73
N GLU A 199 -2.10 -14.89 -10.84
CA GLU A 199 -3.40 -15.36 -11.33
C GLU A 199 -4.57 -15.10 -10.36
N HIS A 200 -4.26 -14.80 -9.11
CA HIS A 200 -5.25 -14.61 -8.03
C HIS A 200 -5.34 -13.15 -7.54
N SER A 201 -4.74 -12.21 -8.29
CA SER A 201 -4.66 -10.80 -7.87
C SER A 201 -5.61 -9.92 -8.68
N THR A 202 -6.29 -8.97 -8.01
CA THR A 202 -7.21 -8.01 -8.64
C THR A 202 -7.44 -6.79 -7.76
N PHE A 203 -7.80 -5.66 -8.36
CA PHE A 203 -8.34 -4.47 -7.65
C PHE A 203 -9.86 -4.44 -7.66
N ASN A 204 -10.49 -5.33 -8.41
CA ASN A 204 -11.94 -5.33 -8.63
C ASN A 204 -12.58 -6.69 -8.41
N LEU A 205 -12.44 -7.28 -7.21
CA LEU A 205 -13.20 -8.46 -6.83
C LEU A 205 -14.67 -8.07 -6.63
N PRO A 206 -15.63 -8.70 -7.35
CA PRO A 206 -17.04 -8.45 -7.17
C PRO A 206 -17.52 -8.82 -5.75
N ASP A 207 -18.48 -8.08 -5.22
CA ASP A 207 -18.98 -8.29 -3.84
C ASP A 207 -19.58 -9.70 -3.64
N ASN A 208 -20.16 -10.31 -4.69
CA ASN A 208 -20.66 -11.69 -4.64
C ASN A 208 -19.56 -12.76 -4.63
N GLU A 209 -18.29 -12.37 -4.80
CA GLU A 209 -17.13 -13.26 -4.73
C GLU A 209 -16.31 -13.08 -3.44
N LEU A 210 -16.75 -12.23 -2.50
CA LEU A 210 -16.05 -12.00 -1.23
C LEU A 210 -15.85 -13.28 -0.40
N ASP A 211 -16.67 -14.30 -0.61
CA ASP A 211 -16.51 -15.61 0.05
C ASP A 211 -15.20 -16.32 -0.31
N ARG A 212 -14.58 -15.95 -1.43
CA ARG A 212 -13.25 -16.45 -1.84
C ARG A 212 -12.13 -15.95 -0.91
N LEU A 213 -12.34 -14.81 -0.23
CA LEU A 213 -11.38 -14.29 0.73
C LEU A 213 -11.36 -15.16 1.99
N CYS A 214 -10.18 -15.36 2.57
CA CYS A 214 -10.09 -15.94 3.91
C CYS A 214 -10.78 -15.04 4.94
N PRO A 215 -11.22 -15.59 6.09
CA PRO A 215 -11.79 -14.80 7.17
C PRO A 215 -10.90 -13.61 7.52
N GLN A 216 -11.54 -12.44 7.69
CA GLN A 216 -10.89 -11.23 8.17
C GLN A 216 -11.25 -11.03 9.63
N TYR A 217 -10.27 -10.61 10.42
CA TYR A 217 -10.40 -10.41 11.85
C TYR A 217 -10.25 -8.94 12.21
N ILE A 218 -10.82 -8.57 13.34
CA ILE A 218 -10.61 -7.28 13.99
C ILE A 218 -10.23 -7.50 15.45
N TYR A 219 -9.23 -6.75 15.90
CA TYR A 219 -8.86 -6.69 17.32
C TYR A 219 -9.67 -5.62 18.03
N ASN A 220 -10.32 -6.00 19.14
CA ASN A 220 -11.04 -5.07 20.00
C ASN A 220 -10.12 -4.61 21.14
N PRO A 221 -9.67 -3.34 21.14
CA PRO A 221 -8.72 -2.85 22.16
C PRO A 221 -9.33 -2.72 23.56
N VAL A 222 -10.67 -2.75 23.69
CA VAL A 222 -11.34 -2.59 24.98
C VAL A 222 -11.31 -3.89 25.80
N ASN A 223 -11.55 -5.01 25.15
CA ASN A 223 -11.61 -6.33 25.83
C ASN A 223 -10.51 -7.31 25.39
N GLY A 224 -9.67 -6.92 24.41
CA GLY A 224 -8.60 -7.79 23.89
C GLY A 224 -9.08 -8.91 22.98
N ALA A 225 -10.38 -8.96 22.64
CA ALA A 225 -10.92 -10.01 21.80
C ALA A 225 -10.50 -9.86 20.35
N ILE A 226 -10.38 -11.00 19.65
CA ILE A 226 -10.18 -11.09 18.21
C ILE A 226 -11.43 -11.74 17.62
N GLU A 227 -12.12 -11.02 16.77
CA GLU A 227 -13.41 -11.40 16.21
C GLU A 227 -13.37 -11.42 14.71
N ILE A 228 -14.14 -12.33 14.09
CA ILE A 228 -14.33 -12.32 12.64
C ILE A 228 -15.17 -11.09 12.27
N CYS A 229 -14.70 -10.32 11.31
CA CYS A 229 -15.40 -9.14 10.80
C CYS A 229 -15.74 -9.28 9.31
N SER A 230 -16.37 -8.25 8.74
CA SER A 230 -16.67 -8.22 7.31
C SER A 230 -15.40 -8.40 6.47
N LYS A 231 -15.49 -9.21 5.42
CA LYS A 231 -14.44 -9.37 4.41
C LYS A 231 -14.37 -8.20 3.43
N SER A 232 -15.37 -7.31 3.42
CA SER A 232 -15.36 -6.11 2.57
C SER A 232 -14.22 -5.18 2.96
N ASN A 233 -13.62 -4.56 1.96
CA ASN A 233 -12.54 -3.60 2.16
C ASN A 233 -13.13 -2.22 2.52
N GLY A 234 -12.97 -1.79 3.76
CA GLY A 234 -13.47 -0.50 4.25
C GLY A 234 -12.84 0.74 3.57
N TYR A 235 -11.76 0.57 2.81
CA TYR A 235 -11.14 1.63 2.01
C TYR A 235 -11.66 1.70 0.57
N LYS A 236 -12.52 0.77 0.15
CA LYS A 236 -13.20 0.82 -1.14
C LYS A 236 -14.42 1.75 -1.01
N LEU A 237 -14.39 2.89 -1.68
CA LEU A 237 -15.44 3.92 -1.58
C LEU A 237 -16.77 3.50 -2.23
N GLY A 238 -16.73 2.55 -3.15
CA GLY A 238 -17.91 2.01 -3.82
C GLY A 238 -17.59 0.78 -4.66
N THR A 239 -18.60 0.20 -5.29
CA THR A 239 -18.48 -1.08 -6.01
C THR A 239 -17.59 -0.99 -7.26
N LYS A 240 -17.47 0.21 -7.86
CA LYS A 240 -16.62 0.49 -9.03
C LYS A 240 -15.37 1.33 -8.68
N TYR A 241 -15.05 1.43 -7.39
CA TYR A 241 -13.85 2.18 -6.94
C TYR A 241 -12.65 1.26 -6.85
N GLU A 242 -11.65 1.52 -7.65
CA GLU A 242 -10.39 0.78 -7.68
C GLU A 242 -9.34 1.56 -6.86
N SER A 243 -9.32 1.31 -5.55
CA SER A 243 -8.43 2.04 -4.64
C SER A 243 -6.96 1.70 -4.88
N GLY A 244 -6.21 2.60 -5.49
CA GLY A 244 -4.76 2.48 -5.65
C GLY A 244 -4.02 2.45 -4.31
N GLY A 245 -4.63 3.04 -3.27
CA GLY A 245 -4.06 3.08 -1.92
C GLY A 245 -4.26 1.81 -1.12
N ALA A 246 -5.33 1.01 -1.38
CA ALA A 246 -5.70 -0.08 -0.49
C ALA A 246 -6.56 -1.20 -1.13
N GLY A 247 -6.82 -1.14 -2.44
CA GLY A 247 -7.86 -1.95 -3.07
C GLY A 247 -7.45 -3.35 -3.51
N CYS A 248 -6.16 -3.65 -3.61
CA CYS A 248 -5.69 -4.92 -4.14
C CYS A 248 -6.02 -6.10 -3.21
N ILE A 249 -6.46 -7.16 -3.84
CA ILE A 249 -6.63 -8.49 -3.27
C ILE A 249 -5.57 -9.39 -3.91
N SER A 250 -4.89 -10.23 -3.11
CA SER A 250 -3.81 -11.09 -3.59
C SER A 250 -3.56 -12.25 -2.62
N THR A 251 -2.75 -13.21 -3.04
CA THR A 251 -2.15 -14.25 -2.19
C THR A 251 -0.74 -13.86 -1.77
N VAL A 252 -0.19 -14.53 -0.76
CA VAL A 252 1.23 -14.35 -0.35
C VAL A 252 2.18 -14.70 -1.51
N GLU A 253 1.87 -15.75 -2.26
CA GLU A 253 2.68 -16.21 -3.36
C GLU A 253 2.68 -15.24 -4.56
N ASP A 254 1.49 -14.76 -4.97
CA ASP A 254 1.38 -13.81 -6.07
C ASP A 254 2.08 -12.48 -5.73
N TYR A 255 1.84 -11.97 -4.52
CA TYR A 255 2.50 -10.72 -4.12
C TYR A 255 4.03 -10.88 -4.03
N MET A 256 4.55 -12.07 -3.65
CA MET A 256 5.98 -12.34 -3.68
C MET A 256 6.55 -12.37 -5.11
N LYS A 257 5.81 -12.93 -6.10
CA LYS A 257 6.21 -12.86 -7.52
C LYS A 257 6.37 -11.41 -7.98
N PHE A 258 5.45 -10.53 -7.55
CA PHE A 258 5.54 -9.09 -7.83
C PHE A 258 6.76 -8.45 -7.18
N LEU A 259 7.02 -8.70 -5.88
CA LEU A 259 8.18 -8.15 -5.18
C LEU A 259 9.51 -8.57 -5.86
N GLU A 260 9.62 -9.83 -6.27
CA GLU A 260 10.79 -10.34 -7.01
C GLU A 260 10.91 -9.69 -8.40
N ALA A 261 9.79 -9.47 -9.09
CA ALA A 261 9.80 -8.79 -10.39
C ALA A 261 10.29 -7.33 -10.26
N VAL A 262 9.90 -6.63 -9.19
CA VAL A 262 10.43 -5.28 -8.87
C VAL A 262 11.91 -5.35 -8.54
N ARG A 263 12.33 -6.25 -7.66
CA ARG A 263 13.74 -6.42 -7.26
C ARG A 263 14.64 -6.71 -8.45
N MET A 264 14.17 -7.52 -9.38
CA MET A 264 14.91 -7.98 -10.57
C MET A 264 14.73 -7.06 -11.78
N TYR A 265 14.14 -5.89 -11.62
CA TYR A 265 13.94 -4.88 -12.68
C TYR A 265 13.13 -5.38 -13.89
N LYS A 266 12.20 -6.31 -13.68
CA LYS A 266 11.37 -6.87 -14.75
C LYS A 266 10.19 -6.00 -15.15
N LEU A 267 9.71 -5.13 -14.24
CA LEU A 267 8.55 -4.28 -14.42
C LEU A 267 8.89 -2.84 -14.76
N ILE A 268 9.95 -2.33 -14.16
CA ILE A 268 10.52 -0.99 -14.37
C ILE A 268 12.04 -1.08 -14.31
N LYS A 269 12.73 -0.12 -14.94
CA LYS A 269 14.19 -0.11 -15.05
C LYS A 269 14.87 0.03 -13.68
N LYS A 270 16.16 -0.37 -13.64
CA LYS A 270 16.97 -0.25 -12.44
C LYS A 270 16.98 1.18 -11.88
N GLU A 271 17.19 2.17 -12.74
CA GLU A 271 17.26 3.60 -12.40
C GLU A 271 15.94 4.08 -11.78
N THR A 272 14.80 3.56 -12.26
CA THR A 272 13.47 3.88 -11.73
C THR A 272 13.24 3.22 -10.37
N VAL A 273 13.72 1.98 -10.16
CA VAL A 273 13.69 1.34 -8.83
C VAL A 273 14.62 2.06 -7.86
N ASP A 274 15.79 2.54 -8.33
CA ASP A 274 16.70 3.37 -7.52
C ASP A 274 15.99 4.65 -7.06
N LEU A 275 15.31 5.34 -7.99
CA LEU A 275 14.53 6.54 -7.67
C LEU A 275 13.39 6.26 -6.68
N LEU A 276 12.67 5.15 -6.87
CA LEU A 276 11.59 4.71 -5.96
C LEU A 276 12.11 4.47 -4.54
N ALA A 277 13.31 3.91 -4.40
CA ALA A 277 13.93 3.56 -3.13
C ALA A 277 14.81 4.68 -2.53
N THR A 278 14.85 5.86 -3.14
CA THR A 278 15.59 7.03 -2.67
C THR A 278 14.67 8.00 -1.95
N ASN A 279 15.11 8.50 -0.77
CA ASN A 279 14.34 9.49 -0.01
C ASN A 279 14.06 10.75 -0.84
N GLN A 280 12.80 11.14 -0.91
CA GLN A 280 12.30 12.32 -1.63
C GLN A 280 11.90 13.47 -0.69
N LEU A 281 11.92 13.25 0.62
CA LEU A 281 11.48 14.24 1.61
C LEU A 281 12.64 15.07 2.11
N THR A 282 12.36 16.34 2.42
CA THR A 282 13.31 17.20 3.12
C THR A 282 13.41 16.81 4.60
N ASP A 283 14.44 17.30 5.29
CA ASP A 283 14.62 17.09 6.73
C ASP A 283 13.48 17.74 7.52
N GLU A 284 13.01 18.91 7.09
CA GLU A 284 11.89 19.63 7.70
C GLU A 284 10.59 18.81 7.60
N GLN A 285 10.30 18.24 6.44
CA GLN A 285 9.11 17.38 6.27
C GLN A 285 9.18 16.14 7.16
N ARG A 286 10.35 15.51 7.31
CA ARG A 286 10.55 14.35 8.18
C ARG A 286 10.57 14.69 9.68
N ALA A 287 10.83 15.95 10.03
CA ALA A 287 10.78 16.44 11.40
C ALA A 287 9.35 16.76 11.88
N MET A 288 8.39 16.91 10.96
CA MET A 288 7.00 17.22 11.31
C MET A 288 6.32 16.12 12.15
N PRO A 289 5.42 16.47 13.08
CA PRO A 289 4.69 15.49 13.90
C PRO A 289 3.85 14.49 13.09
N THR A 290 3.38 14.88 11.91
CA THR A 290 2.63 14.01 11.01
C THR A 290 3.47 12.92 10.37
N TYR A 291 4.80 13.01 10.43
CA TYR A 291 5.70 12.01 9.90
C TYR A 291 5.93 10.88 10.93
N TRP A 292 5.14 9.83 10.82
CA TRP A 292 5.17 8.67 11.72
C TRP A 292 5.97 7.47 11.21
N VAL A 293 6.67 7.60 10.08
CA VAL A 293 7.48 6.50 9.53
C VAL A 293 8.52 6.06 10.55
N ARG A 294 8.53 4.75 10.79
CA ARG A 294 9.32 4.13 11.86
C ARG A 294 10.82 4.40 11.66
N GLU A 295 11.54 4.55 12.78
CA GLU A 295 13.00 4.80 12.82
C GLU A 295 13.42 6.08 12.08
N LYS A 296 12.46 6.99 11.83
CA LYS A 296 12.71 8.21 11.03
C LYS A 296 13.36 7.93 9.67
N ARG A 297 13.06 6.75 9.12
CA ARG A 297 13.50 6.40 7.75
C ARG A 297 12.92 7.41 6.76
N GLY A 298 13.52 7.50 5.59
CA GLY A 298 13.03 8.31 4.49
C GLY A 298 11.75 7.74 3.85
N TYR A 299 11.18 8.51 2.96
CA TYR A 299 10.07 8.11 2.11
C TYR A 299 10.42 8.43 0.65
N GLY A 300 10.46 7.40 -0.17
CA GLY A 300 10.75 7.49 -1.59
C GLY A 300 9.47 7.70 -2.41
N LEU A 301 9.39 7.11 -3.59
CA LEU A 301 8.16 7.15 -4.38
C LEU A 301 7.18 6.08 -3.89
N GLY A 302 6.51 6.37 -2.77
CA GLY A 302 5.46 5.55 -2.17
C GLY A 302 5.90 4.50 -1.16
N GLN A 303 7.18 4.44 -0.81
CA GLN A 303 7.74 3.44 0.10
C GLN A 303 8.66 4.09 1.14
N GLN A 304 8.69 3.54 2.36
CA GLN A 304 9.79 3.87 3.26
C GLN A 304 11.11 3.34 2.71
N CYS A 305 12.16 4.09 2.91
CA CYS A 305 13.50 3.77 2.40
C CYS A 305 14.59 4.32 3.34
N PRO A 306 15.87 3.98 3.17
CA PRO A 306 16.94 4.62 3.93
C PRO A 306 17.05 6.13 3.59
N VAL A 307 17.49 6.92 4.55
CA VAL A 307 17.86 8.33 4.34
C VAL A 307 19.32 8.46 3.93
N ASN A 308 20.17 7.57 4.44
CA ASN A 308 21.60 7.55 4.20
C ASN A 308 22.14 6.12 4.28
N GLU A 309 23.40 5.93 3.94
CA GLU A 309 24.10 4.65 3.91
C GLU A 309 24.26 3.93 5.26
N ASN A 310 24.12 4.65 6.38
CA ASN A 310 24.17 4.07 7.73
C ASN A 310 22.87 3.35 8.13
N MET A 311 21.81 3.51 7.35
CA MET A 311 20.56 2.79 7.55
C MET A 311 20.55 1.50 6.74
N ARG A 312 19.69 0.55 7.16
CA ARG A 312 19.41 -0.64 6.36
C ARG A 312 18.95 -0.25 4.96
N SER A 313 19.48 -0.93 3.94
CA SER A 313 19.27 -0.66 2.51
C SER A 313 17.89 -1.07 1.98
N ASP A 314 17.08 -1.74 2.81
CA ASP A 314 15.75 -2.18 2.44
C ASP A 314 14.78 -1.01 2.20
N PHE A 315 13.82 -1.22 1.33
CA PHE A 315 12.63 -0.39 1.19
C PHE A 315 11.39 -1.27 1.24
N GLY A 316 10.27 -0.73 1.69
CA GLY A 316 9.05 -1.51 1.85
C GLY A 316 7.94 -0.76 2.56
N TRP A 317 6.87 -1.50 2.89
CA TRP A 317 5.70 -0.98 3.57
C TRP A 317 4.93 -2.10 4.27
N GLY A 318 3.69 -1.82 4.66
CA GLY A 318 2.79 -2.82 5.22
C GLY A 318 1.32 -2.50 4.99
N GLY A 319 0.47 -3.50 5.18
CA GLY A 319 -0.98 -3.39 5.05
C GLY A 319 -1.71 -3.25 6.39
N ALA A 320 -2.89 -2.61 6.39
CA ALA A 320 -3.70 -2.40 7.58
C ALA A 320 -4.12 -3.71 8.27
N ALA A 321 -4.32 -4.78 7.50
CA ALA A 321 -4.64 -6.10 8.04
C ALA A 321 -3.42 -6.93 8.47
N GLY A 322 -2.27 -6.29 8.69
CA GLY A 322 -1.12 -6.94 9.30
C GLY A 322 -0.04 -7.42 8.33
N ALA A 323 -0.23 -7.31 7.03
CA ALA A 323 0.80 -7.64 6.06
C ALA A 323 2.03 -6.73 6.18
N HIS A 324 3.22 -7.29 5.93
CA HIS A 324 4.48 -6.55 5.93
C HIS A 324 5.41 -7.07 4.84
N TYR A 325 6.07 -6.17 4.11
CA TYR A 325 7.06 -6.55 3.11
C TYR A 325 8.25 -5.60 3.09
N PHE A 326 9.36 -6.12 2.63
CA PHE A 326 10.50 -5.31 2.22
C PHE A 326 11.27 -5.97 1.08
N ILE A 327 11.98 -5.15 0.33
CA ILE A 327 12.94 -5.55 -0.70
C ILE A 327 14.31 -4.98 -0.30
N ASP A 328 15.33 -5.82 -0.28
CA ASP A 328 16.72 -5.40 -0.17
C ASP A 328 17.51 -5.89 -1.39
N ARG A 329 17.78 -4.97 -2.31
CA ARG A 329 18.47 -5.28 -3.56
C ARG A 329 19.95 -5.58 -3.34
N SER A 330 20.58 -4.91 -2.37
CA SER A 330 21.99 -5.12 -2.06
C SER A 330 22.26 -6.53 -1.54
N LYS A 331 21.28 -7.06 -0.80
CA LYS A 331 21.32 -8.43 -0.26
C LYS A 331 20.56 -9.44 -1.12
N GLY A 332 19.93 -9.03 -2.23
CA GLY A 332 19.16 -9.92 -3.10
C GLY A 332 17.93 -10.53 -2.43
N ILE A 333 17.30 -9.83 -1.48
CA ILE A 333 16.22 -10.34 -0.64
C ILE A 333 14.89 -9.65 -0.97
N SER A 334 13.82 -10.45 -1.03
CA SER A 334 12.44 -9.98 -0.93
C SER A 334 11.71 -10.79 0.13
N THR A 335 10.88 -10.12 0.93
CA THR A 335 10.12 -10.75 2.02
C THR A 335 8.68 -10.28 2.01
N TYR A 336 7.76 -11.20 2.22
CA TYR A 336 6.36 -10.91 2.49
C TYR A 336 5.85 -11.73 3.67
N LEU A 337 5.18 -11.05 4.59
CA LEU A 337 4.44 -11.63 5.70
C LEU A 337 2.97 -11.29 5.52
N GLY A 338 2.12 -12.29 5.33
CA GLY A 338 0.67 -12.16 5.20
C GLY A 338 -0.05 -12.61 6.46
N THR A 339 -1.09 -11.88 6.82
CA THR A 339 -2.14 -12.22 7.80
C THR A 339 -3.37 -11.35 7.51
N HIS A 340 -4.49 -11.57 8.19
CA HIS A 340 -5.72 -10.85 7.88
C HIS A 340 -6.45 -10.36 9.14
N ILE A 341 -5.79 -9.44 9.89
CA ILE A 341 -6.31 -8.85 11.13
C ILE A 341 -6.15 -7.33 11.17
N LEU A 342 -7.25 -6.62 11.40
CA LEU A 342 -7.31 -5.15 11.51
C LEU A 342 -7.19 -4.70 12.98
N GLY A 343 -6.74 -3.46 13.19
CA GLY A 343 -6.85 -2.75 14.47
C GLY A 343 -5.89 -3.24 15.57
N PHE A 344 -4.96 -4.15 15.30
CA PHE A 344 -4.06 -4.69 16.31
C PHE A 344 -2.72 -3.94 16.34
N GLU A 345 -2.69 -2.79 17.00
CA GLU A 345 -1.53 -1.90 17.04
C GLU A 345 -0.24 -2.56 17.52
N LYS A 346 -0.29 -3.34 18.62
CA LYS A 346 0.90 -4.06 19.11
C LYS A 346 1.51 -4.96 18.05
N TYR A 347 0.67 -5.65 17.28
CA TYR A 347 1.14 -6.48 16.18
C TYR A 347 1.68 -5.64 15.01
N GLN A 348 1.03 -4.52 14.67
CA GLN A 348 1.51 -3.61 13.62
C GLN A 348 2.95 -3.13 13.90
N VAL A 349 3.31 -2.95 15.16
CA VAL A 349 4.68 -2.66 15.59
C VAL A 349 5.57 -3.90 15.52
N ALA A 350 5.15 -5.00 16.16
CA ALA A 350 5.95 -6.21 16.34
C ALA A 350 6.31 -6.93 15.03
N ARG A 351 5.44 -6.88 14.00
CA ARG A 351 5.71 -7.47 12.69
C ARG A 351 6.94 -6.89 12.00
N CYS A 352 7.25 -5.62 12.26
CA CYS A 352 8.43 -4.97 11.67
C CYS A 352 9.76 -5.51 12.22
N ASP A 353 9.72 -6.19 13.39
CA ASP A 353 10.93 -6.75 14.00
C ASP A 353 11.49 -7.94 13.21
N ILE A 354 10.73 -8.52 12.27
CA ILE A 354 11.26 -9.56 11.38
C ILE A 354 12.30 -9.00 10.42
N THR A 355 12.21 -7.71 10.03
CA THR A 355 13.14 -7.10 9.08
C THR A 355 14.59 -7.14 9.58
N PRO A 356 14.96 -6.60 10.76
CA PRO A 356 16.34 -6.70 11.24
C PRO A 356 16.79 -8.16 11.45
N ILE A 357 15.89 -9.05 11.92
CA ILE A 357 16.22 -10.47 12.08
C ILE A 357 16.61 -11.10 10.73
N ILE A 358 15.85 -10.83 9.67
CA ILE A 358 16.15 -11.35 8.33
C ILE A 358 17.43 -10.71 7.78
N GLN A 359 17.64 -9.42 8.02
CA GLN A 359 18.85 -8.72 7.62
C GLN A 359 20.13 -9.26 8.29
N GLU A 360 20.04 -9.77 9.52
CA GLU A 360 21.14 -10.42 10.22
C GLU A 360 21.47 -11.82 9.65
N ILE A 361 20.51 -12.48 9.00
CA ILE A 361 20.69 -13.83 8.42
C ILE A 361 21.52 -13.77 7.13
N PHE A 362 21.42 -12.70 6.38
CA PHE A 362 22.04 -12.54 5.06
C PHE A 362 23.00 -11.35 5.00
#